data_6f8ae3a5fcd6dd362e5bbc6a13bd4589
#
_entry.id   6f8ae3a5fcd6dd362e5bbc6a13bd4589
#
_cell.length_a   1.000
_cell.length_b   1.000
_cell.length_c   1.000
_cell.angle_alpha   90.00
_cell.angle_beta   90.00
_cell.angle_gamma   90.00
#
_symmetry.space_group_name_H-M   'P 1'
#
loop_
_entity.id
_entity.type
_entity.pdbx_description
1 polymer ?
#
loop_
_entity_poly.entity_id
_entity_poly.type
_entity_poly.pdbx_seq_one_letter_code
_entity_poly.pdbx_strand_id
1 'polypeptide(L)'
;MKQRTLIASVDEIKNQTVAVQDSSKIMNDKIKSMQDSSHKMDEGISAISKRIETVNTTVDKVSNIVSVIEEISSETNLLSLNASIEAARAGDAGKGFAVVAQEIRVLSDNTNTELENIKQIISSLVEECRYCVQASGTIVEDNAKQKEEIKAVLDEFGSLDEQIQKTAEKADEIEELVTAMIELNDDITKSSNSLTDVSAANAAATEEMNANIEELNAMMHGVSEMAEHM
;
A
#
# COMPACT_ATOMS: atom_id res chain seq x y z
N MET A 1 -10.77 25.25 36.47
CA MET A 1 -9.53 24.81 35.77
C MET A 1 -9.75 23.50 34.99
N LYS A 2 -10.21 22.41 35.61
CA LYS A 2 -10.43 21.09 34.94
C LYS A 2 -11.39 21.12 33.76
N GLN A 3 -12.47 21.89 33.77
CA GLN A 3 -13.44 21.97 32.67
C GLN A 3 -12.86 22.59 31.37
N ARG A 4 -12.05 23.65 31.51
CA ARG A 4 -11.36 24.26 30.35
C ARG A 4 -10.37 23.29 29.69
N THR A 5 -9.70 22.47 30.51
CA THR A 5 -8.81 21.43 30.00
C THR A 5 -9.58 20.36 29.23
N LEU A 6 -10.79 19.99 29.71
CA LEU A 6 -11.61 18.99 29.05
C LEU A 6 -12.12 19.48 27.67
N ILE A 7 -12.60 20.72 27.58
CA ILE A 7 -12.99 21.35 26.31
C ILE A 7 -11.84 21.36 25.34
N ALA A 8 -10.65 21.81 25.77
CA ALA A 8 -9.47 21.83 24.93
C ALA A 8 -9.08 20.41 24.43
N SER A 9 -9.26 19.39 25.27
CA SER A 9 -9.00 17.98 24.86
C SER A 9 -10.03 17.48 23.84
N VAL A 10 -11.29 17.87 23.94
CA VAL A 10 -12.31 17.53 22.93
C VAL A 10 -12.02 18.20 21.60
N ASP A 11 -11.64 19.48 21.61
CA ASP A 11 -11.23 20.21 20.41
C ASP A 11 -10.00 19.56 19.75
N GLU A 12 -9.04 19.11 20.55
CA GLU A 12 -7.86 18.41 20.07
C GLU A 12 -8.24 17.07 19.41
N ILE A 13 -9.13 16.28 20.03
CA ILE A 13 -9.65 15.03 19.43
C ILE A 13 -10.33 15.30 18.08
N LYS A 14 -11.18 16.33 18.01
CA LYS A 14 -11.84 16.72 16.74
C LYS A 14 -10.82 17.08 15.66
N ASN A 15 -9.83 17.89 15.99
CA ASN A 15 -8.78 18.28 15.05
C ASN A 15 -7.95 17.08 14.59
N GLN A 16 -7.60 16.17 15.49
CA GLN A 16 -6.90 14.93 15.15
C GLN A 16 -7.76 14.03 14.26
N THR A 17 -9.05 13.92 14.53
CA THR A 17 -9.99 13.13 13.73
C THR A 17 -10.06 13.64 12.29
N VAL A 18 -10.13 14.95 12.08
CA VAL A 18 -10.09 15.58 10.74
C VAL A 18 -8.74 15.29 10.05
N ALA A 19 -7.62 15.43 10.75
CA ALA A 19 -6.30 15.15 10.18
C ALA A 19 -6.12 13.67 9.77
N VAL A 20 -6.68 12.73 10.54
CA VAL A 20 -6.68 11.30 10.20
C VAL A 20 -7.58 11.03 9.00
N GLN A 21 -8.73 11.70 8.90
CA GLN A 21 -9.64 11.59 7.76
C GLN A 21 -9.00 12.09 6.45
N ASP A 22 -8.29 13.21 6.50
CA ASP A 22 -7.54 13.73 5.35
C ASP A 22 -6.42 12.76 4.94
N SER A 23 -5.72 12.19 5.92
CA SER A 23 -4.69 11.18 5.66
C SER A 23 -5.25 9.90 5.05
N SER A 24 -6.43 9.45 5.50
CA SER A 24 -7.16 8.31 4.95
C SER A 24 -7.53 8.55 3.48
N LYS A 25 -8.01 9.75 3.15
CA LYS A 25 -8.34 10.14 1.77
C LYS A 25 -7.11 10.10 0.86
N ILE A 26 -5.98 10.69 1.29
CA ILE A 26 -4.72 10.66 0.54
C ILE A 26 -4.26 9.22 0.31
N MET A 27 -4.39 8.35 1.32
CA MET A 27 -4.01 6.96 1.21
C MET A 27 -4.90 6.21 0.21
N ASN A 28 -6.20 6.46 0.22
CA ASN A 28 -7.15 5.87 -0.73
C ASN A 28 -6.81 6.23 -2.18
N ASP A 29 -6.39 7.48 -2.44
CA ASP A 29 -5.93 7.90 -3.76
C ASP A 29 -4.62 7.21 -4.18
N LYS A 30 -3.70 6.98 -3.23
CA LYS A 30 -2.48 6.21 -3.48
C LYS A 30 -2.78 4.75 -3.81
N ILE A 31 -3.71 4.13 -3.10
CA ILE A 31 -4.13 2.75 -3.35
C ILE A 31 -4.75 2.60 -4.74
N LYS A 32 -5.59 3.55 -5.17
CA LYS A 32 -6.11 3.59 -6.55
C LYS A 32 -4.98 3.67 -7.57
N SER A 33 -3.98 4.51 -7.33
CA SER A 33 -2.81 4.60 -8.20
C SER A 33 -2.02 3.29 -8.25
N MET A 34 -1.94 2.54 -7.14
CA MET A 34 -1.32 1.21 -7.12
C MET A 34 -2.14 0.18 -7.91
N GLN A 35 -3.48 0.22 -7.85
CA GLN A 35 -4.35 -0.62 -8.68
C GLN A 35 -4.14 -0.36 -10.18
N ASP A 36 -4.09 0.91 -10.57
CA ASP A 36 -3.83 1.31 -11.95
C ASP A 36 -2.45 0.84 -12.42
N SER A 37 -1.44 0.93 -11.56
CA SER A 37 -0.08 0.46 -11.83
C SER A 37 -0.04 -1.07 -12.02
N SER A 38 -0.74 -1.81 -11.16
CA SER A 38 -0.87 -3.26 -11.25
C SER A 38 -1.57 -3.69 -12.54
N HIS A 39 -2.60 -2.94 -12.97
CA HIS A 39 -3.28 -3.20 -14.23
C HIS A 39 -2.37 -2.97 -15.45
N LYS A 40 -1.62 -1.87 -15.47
CA LYS A 40 -0.61 -1.60 -16.51
C LYS A 40 0.49 -2.66 -16.56
N MET A 41 0.83 -3.24 -15.41
CA MET A 41 1.79 -4.35 -15.34
C MET A 41 1.24 -5.59 -16.06
N ASP A 42 -0.05 -5.96 -15.87
CA ASP A 42 -0.67 -7.06 -16.63
C ASP A 42 -0.64 -6.82 -18.14
N GLU A 43 -0.97 -5.61 -18.58
CA GLU A 43 -0.90 -5.25 -20.00
C GLU A 43 0.52 -5.37 -20.55
N GLY A 44 1.51 -4.89 -19.78
CA GLY A 44 2.93 -4.98 -20.12
C GLY A 44 3.40 -6.43 -20.27
N ILE A 45 3.04 -7.29 -19.31
CA ILE A 45 3.40 -8.71 -19.34
C ILE A 45 2.75 -9.41 -20.53
N SER A 46 1.48 -9.14 -20.79
CA SER A 46 0.77 -9.69 -21.96
C SER A 46 1.45 -9.30 -23.28
N ALA A 47 1.88 -8.04 -23.40
CA ALA A 47 2.63 -7.56 -24.56
C ALA A 47 4.00 -8.25 -24.69
N ILE A 48 4.72 -8.47 -23.59
CA ILE A 48 6.00 -9.21 -23.58
C ILE A 48 5.77 -10.65 -24.07
N SER A 49 4.78 -11.35 -23.51
CA SER A 49 4.47 -12.73 -23.90
C SER A 49 4.19 -12.86 -25.41
N LYS A 50 3.41 -11.94 -25.95
CA LYS A 50 3.12 -11.90 -27.39
C LYS A 50 4.37 -11.63 -28.25
N ARG A 51 5.28 -10.79 -27.76
CA ARG A 51 6.55 -10.53 -28.46
C ARG A 51 7.46 -11.75 -28.45
N ILE A 52 7.54 -12.47 -27.33
CA ILE A 52 8.31 -13.70 -27.22
C ILE A 52 7.79 -14.77 -28.20
N GLU A 53 6.47 -14.92 -28.32
CA GLU A 53 5.84 -15.83 -29.28
C GLU A 53 6.23 -15.45 -30.73
N THR A 54 6.25 -14.16 -31.05
CA THR A 54 6.70 -13.67 -32.35
C THR A 54 8.17 -13.97 -32.60
N VAL A 55 9.03 -13.80 -31.58
CA VAL A 55 10.47 -14.15 -31.68
C VAL A 55 10.63 -15.64 -31.91
N ASN A 56 9.96 -16.52 -31.16
CA ASN A 56 10.01 -17.97 -31.38
C ASN A 56 9.61 -18.36 -32.78
N THR A 57 8.50 -17.80 -33.29
CA THR A 57 8.06 -18.06 -34.69
C THR A 57 9.12 -17.61 -35.70
N THR A 58 9.83 -16.51 -35.41
CA THR A 58 10.90 -16.01 -36.31
C THR A 58 12.14 -16.90 -36.23
N VAL A 59 12.49 -17.38 -35.06
CA VAL A 59 13.59 -18.32 -34.81
C VAL A 59 13.35 -19.63 -35.59
N ASP A 60 12.13 -20.18 -35.54
CA ASP A 60 11.77 -21.38 -36.31
C ASP A 60 11.96 -21.18 -37.80
N LYS A 61 11.56 -20.01 -38.34
CA LYS A 61 11.78 -19.69 -39.77
C LYS A 61 13.26 -19.59 -40.12
N VAL A 62 14.07 -18.94 -39.26
CA VAL A 62 15.52 -18.83 -39.48
C VAL A 62 16.18 -20.20 -39.40
N SER A 63 15.78 -21.07 -38.47
CA SER A 63 16.27 -22.43 -38.33
C SER A 63 16.00 -23.25 -39.62
N ASN A 64 14.80 -23.11 -40.17
CA ASN A 64 14.47 -23.78 -41.47
C ASN A 64 15.34 -23.26 -42.61
N ILE A 65 15.59 -21.94 -42.68
CA ILE A 65 16.45 -21.35 -43.71
C ILE A 65 17.88 -21.89 -43.58
N VAL A 66 18.41 -21.96 -42.37
CA VAL A 66 19.74 -22.50 -42.07
C VAL A 66 19.85 -23.96 -42.55
N SER A 67 18.84 -24.78 -42.29
CA SER A 67 18.80 -26.17 -42.76
C SER A 67 18.84 -26.28 -44.30
N VAL A 68 18.10 -25.41 -45.00
CA VAL A 68 18.12 -25.37 -46.45
C VAL A 68 19.49 -24.94 -47.00
N ILE A 69 20.12 -23.95 -46.38
CA ILE A 69 21.47 -23.50 -46.80
C ILE A 69 22.51 -24.61 -46.55
N GLU A 70 22.39 -25.35 -45.45
CA GLU A 70 23.25 -26.49 -45.10
C GLU A 70 23.13 -27.59 -46.16
N GLU A 71 21.92 -27.91 -46.64
CA GLU A 71 21.68 -28.85 -47.75
C GLU A 71 22.35 -28.37 -49.04
N ILE A 72 22.16 -27.09 -49.43
CA ILE A 72 22.79 -26.49 -50.61
C ILE A 72 24.32 -26.51 -50.49
N SER A 73 24.87 -26.20 -49.32
CA SER A 73 26.31 -26.21 -49.09
C SER A 73 26.88 -27.63 -49.20
N SER A 74 26.19 -28.62 -48.62
CA SER A 74 26.57 -30.03 -48.73
C SER A 74 26.53 -30.53 -50.15
N GLU A 75 25.50 -30.18 -50.95
CA GLU A 75 25.39 -30.54 -52.37
C GLU A 75 26.48 -29.83 -53.19
N THR A 76 26.79 -28.57 -52.92
CA THR A 76 27.87 -27.81 -53.55
C THR A 76 29.23 -28.44 -53.26
N ASN A 77 29.45 -28.91 -52.01
CA ASN A 77 30.67 -29.64 -51.64
C ASN A 77 30.83 -30.94 -52.42
N LEU A 78 29.74 -31.73 -52.58
CA LEU A 78 29.72 -32.95 -53.40
C LEU A 78 29.97 -32.64 -54.88
N LEU A 79 29.35 -31.59 -55.43
CA LEU A 79 29.57 -31.17 -56.83
C LEU A 79 31.01 -30.74 -57.06
N SER A 80 31.60 -30.01 -56.15
CA SER A 80 33.02 -29.58 -56.24
C SER A 80 33.99 -30.75 -56.16
N LEU A 81 33.67 -31.77 -55.33
CA LEU A 81 34.45 -33.01 -55.26
C LEU A 81 34.40 -33.75 -56.60
N ASN A 82 33.22 -33.94 -57.18
CA ASN A 82 33.03 -34.58 -58.46
C ASN A 82 33.78 -33.84 -59.61
N ALA A 83 33.71 -32.47 -59.59
CA ALA A 83 34.44 -31.63 -60.51
C ALA A 83 35.97 -31.78 -60.39
N SER A 84 36.45 -31.89 -59.16
CA SER A 84 37.90 -32.10 -58.86
C SER A 84 38.38 -33.47 -59.44
N ILE A 85 37.57 -34.50 -59.27
CA ILE A 85 37.89 -35.84 -59.80
C ILE A 85 37.95 -35.83 -61.33
N GLU A 86 36.99 -35.19 -61.99
CA GLU A 86 36.96 -35.15 -63.48
C GLU A 86 38.08 -34.22 -64.02
N ALA A 87 38.42 -33.12 -63.31
CA ALA A 87 39.54 -32.30 -63.66
C ALA A 87 40.89 -33.08 -63.58
N ALA A 88 41.05 -33.91 -62.54
CA ALA A 88 42.20 -34.78 -62.41
C ALA A 88 42.29 -35.83 -63.56
N ARG A 89 41.13 -36.32 -63.99
CA ARG A 89 40.99 -37.28 -65.12
C ARG A 89 41.42 -36.69 -66.47
N ALA A 90 41.19 -35.38 -66.69
CA ALA A 90 41.56 -34.61 -67.85
C ALA A 90 43.07 -34.28 -67.97
N GLY A 91 43.86 -34.58 -66.93
CA GLY A 91 45.30 -34.38 -66.90
C GLY A 91 45.70 -32.91 -67.01
N ASP A 92 46.66 -32.60 -67.88
CA ASP A 92 47.18 -31.20 -68.02
C ASP A 92 46.09 -30.20 -68.51
N ALA A 93 45.11 -30.62 -69.26
CA ALA A 93 44.02 -29.77 -69.73
C ALA A 93 43.02 -29.39 -68.57
N GLY A 94 43.00 -30.20 -67.55
CA GLY A 94 42.11 -29.99 -66.39
C GLY A 94 42.66 -29.12 -65.22
N LYS A 95 43.94 -28.77 -65.28
CA LYS A 95 44.61 -28.08 -64.15
C LYS A 95 43.89 -26.81 -63.66
N GLY A 96 43.40 -25.96 -64.56
CA GLY A 96 42.62 -24.76 -64.24
C GLY A 96 41.28 -25.08 -63.57
N PHE A 97 40.59 -26.10 -64.03
CA PHE A 97 39.31 -26.53 -63.38
C PHE A 97 39.53 -27.17 -62.02
N ALA A 98 40.62 -27.91 -61.81
CA ALA A 98 40.94 -28.49 -60.49
C ALA A 98 41.11 -27.42 -59.41
N VAL A 99 41.75 -26.27 -59.71
CA VAL A 99 41.90 -25.17 -58.80
C VAL A 99 40.57 -24.54 -58.43
N VAL A 100 39.68 -24.30 -59.44
CA VAL A 100 38.34 -23.74 -59.17
C VAL A 100 37.49 -24.69 -58.34
N ALA A 101 37.53 -25.98 -58.68
CA ALA A 101 36.78 -26.98 -57.89
C ALA A 101 37.27 -27.08 -56.45
N GLN A 102 38.57 -27.01 -56.23
CA GLN A 102 39.13 -26.99 -54.85
C GLN A 102 38.72 -25.72 -54.08
N GLU A 103 38.68 -24.56 -54.76
CA GLU A 103 38.25 -23.30 -54.12
C GLU A 103 36.79 -23.34 -53.73
N ILE A 104 35.90 -23.87 -54.61
CA ILE A 104 34.48 -24.08 -54.30
C ILE A 104 34.31 -25.03 -53.11
N ARG A 105 35.11 -26.07 -53.01
CA ARG A 105 35.09 -27.00 -51.89
C ARG A 105 35.42 -26.28 -50.55
N VAL A 106 36.50 -25.52 -50.55
CA VAL A 106 36.91 -24.71 -49.36
C VAL A 106 35.81 -23.72 -48.95
N LEU A 107 35.16 -23.09 -49.96
CA LEU A 107 34.07 -22.16 -49.67
C LEU A 107 32.86 -22.86 -49.07
N SER A 108 32.51 -24.05 -49.55
CA SER A 108 31.41 -24.87 -48.99
C SER A 108 31.73 -25.34 -47.58
N ASP A 109 32.97 -25.79 -47.30
CA ASP A 109 33.39 -26.18 -45.96
C ASP A 109 33.33 -24.98 -44.95
N ASN A 110 33.76 -23.80 -45.40
CA ASN A 110 33.68 -22.56 -44.59
C ASN A 110 32.19 -22.21 -44.36
N THR A 111 31.33 -22.34 -45.40
CA THR A 111 29.89 -22.05 -45.23
C THR A 111 29.28 -22.98 -44.20
N ASN A 112 29.57 -24.28 -44.20
CA ASN A 112 29.11 -25.23 -43.20
C ASN A 112 29.56 -24.86 -41.78
N THR A 113 30.81 -24.37 -41.66
CA THR A 113 31.32 -23.89 -40.33
C THR A 113 30.52 -22.69 -39.84
N GLU A 114 30.23 -21.73 -40.70
CA GLU A 114 29.42 -20.55 -40.32
C GLU A 114 27.96 -20.90 -40.03
N LEU A 115 27.40 -21.88 -40.72
CA LEU A 115 26.05 -22.38 -40.41
C LEU A 115 25.97 -23.02 -39.01
N GLU A 116 27.01 -23.73 -38.61
CA GLU A 116 27.09 -24.28 -37.25
C GLU A 116 27.15 -23.17 -36.17
N ASN A 117 27.92 -22.11 -36.42
CA ASN A 117 27.95 -20.93 -35.58
C ASN A 117 26.55 -20.27 -35.46
N ILE A 118 25.81 -20.16 -36.59
CA ILE A 118 24.46 -19.62 -36.60
C ILE A 118 23.50 -20.50 -35.80
N LYS A 119 23.57 -21.83 -35.91
CA LYS A 119 22.77 -22.78 -35.11
C LYS A 119 23.01 -22.57 -33.61
N GLN A 120 24.24 -22.34 -33.18
CA GLN A 120 24.57 -22.06 -31.80
C GLN A 120 23.92 -20.75 -31.32
N ILE A 121 23.98 -19.70 -32.13
CA ILE A 121 23.34 -18.42 -31.84
C ILE A 121 21.82 -18.58 -31.70
N ILE A 122 21.19 -19.35 -32.60
CA ILE A 122 19.76 -19.65 -32.57
C ILE A 122 19.42 -20.41 -31.28
N SER A 123 20.19 -21.44 -30.93
CA SER A 123 19.98 -22.19 -29.68
C SER A 123 20.05 -21.28 -28.42
N SER A 124 21.05 -20.40 -28.38
CA SER A 124 21.16 -19.43 -27.29
C SER A 124 19.96 -18.48 -27.22
N LEU A 125 19.47 -18.02 -28.39
CA LEU A 125 18.30 -17.14 -28.46
C LEU A 125 17.02 -17.82 -27.97
N VAL A 126 16.82 -19.12 -28.29
CA VAL A 126 15.69 -19.92 -27.78
C VAL A 126 15.77 -20.02 -26.24
N GLU A 127 16.96 -20.22 -25.69
CA GLU A 127 17.17 -20.32 -24.25
C GLU A 127 16.87 -18.99 -23.54
N GLU A 128 17.30 -17.87 -24.10
CA GLU A 128 16.96 -16.53 -23.61
C GLU A 128 15.44 -16.26 -23.66
N CYS A 129 14.78 -16.66 -24.74
CA CYS A 129 13.32 -16.55 -24.83
C CYS A 129 12.63 -17.36 -23.73
N ARG A 130 13.09 -18.58 -23.45
CA ARG A 130 12.56 -19.42 -22.36
C ARG A 130 12.75 -18.76 -21.00
N TYR A 131 13.90 -18.14 -20.78
CA TYR A 131 14.17 -17.36 -19.55
C TYR A 131 13.20 -16.18 -19.39
N CYS A 132 12.95 -15.45 -20.47
CA CYS A 132 11.98 -14.36 -20.49
C CYS A 132 10.55 -14.83 -20.18
N VAL A 133 10.13 -15.99 -20.69
CA VAL A 133 8.81 -16.59 -20.36
C VAL A 133 8.72 -16.90 -18.88
N GLN A 134 9.75 -17.54 -18.33
CA GLN A 134 9.78 -17.89 -16.91
C GLN A 134 9.75 -16.66 -16.01
N ALA A 135 10.57 -15.64 -16.32
CA ALA A 135 10.58 -14.39 -15.59
C ALA A 135 9.23 -13.66 -15.65
N SER A 136 8.59 -13.65 -16.84
CA SER A 136 7.24 -13.10 -16.99
C SER A 136 6.21 -13.85 -16.15
N GLY A 137 6.30 -15.17 -16.04
CA GLY A 137 5.46 -15.99 -15.19
C GLY A 137 5.57 -15.61 -13.70
N THR A 138 6.79 -15.42 -13.22
CA THR A 138 7.03 -14.96 -11.83
C THR A 138 6.40 -13.58 -11.58
N ILE A 139 6.55 -12.65 -12.53
CA ILE A 139 5.95 -11.31 -12.39
C ILE A 139 4.42 -11.38 -12.37
N VAL A 140 3.78 -12.29 -13.15
CA VAL A 140 2.32 -12.51 -13.08
C VAL A 140 1.89 -12.95 -11.69
N GLU A 141 2.61 -13.93 -11.10
CA GLU A 141 2.30 -14.43 -9.75
C GLU A 141 2.46 -13.33 -8.69
N ASP A 142 3.54 -12.57 -8.76
CA ASP A 142 3.80 -11.48 -7.81
C ASP A 142 2.78 -10.34 -7.96
N ASN A 143 2.38 -10.00 -9.20
CA ASN A 143 1.34 -9.01 -9.45
C ASN A 143 -0.04 -9.48 -8.94
N ALA A 144 -0.34 -10.77 -9.04
CA ALA A 144 -1.57 -11.34 -8.47
C ALA A 144 -1.60 -11.22 -6.94
N LYS A 145 -0.48 -11.54 -6.26
CA LYS A 145 -0.34 -11.36 -4.80
C LYS A 145 -0.49 -9.88 -4.41
N GLN A 146 0.18 -9.00 -5.15
CA GLN A 146 0.08 -7.55 -4.92
C GLN A 146 -1.37 -7.04 -5.03
N LYS A 147 -2.17 -7.56 -5.96
CA LYS A 147 -3.60 -7.22 -6.08
C LYS A 147 -4.41 -7.66 -4.85
N GLU A 148 -4.12 -8.84 -4.32
CA GLU A 148 -4.78 -9.32 -3.09
C GLU A 148 -4.41 -8.45 -1.89
N GLU A 149 -3.14 -8.08 -1.75
CA GLU A 149 -2.67 -7.17 -0.69
C GLU A 149 -3.32 -5.78 -0.80
N ILE A 150 -3.39 -5.22 -2.01
CA ILE A 150 -4.07 -3.94 -2.26
C ILE A 150 -5.54 -4.02 -1.84
N LYS A 151 -6.23 -5.13 -2.14
CA LYS A 151 -7.61 -5.34 -1.74
C LYS A 151 -7.76 -5.40 -0.22
N ALA A 152 -6.91 -6.15 0.46
CA ALA A 152 -6.91 -6.24 1.92
C ALA A 152 -6.69 -4.86 2.58
N VAL A 153 -5.75 -4.07 2.05
CA VAL A 153 -5.49 -2.70 2.51
C VAL A 153 -6.71 -1.79 2.31
N LEU A 154 -7.43 -1.92 1.17
CA LEU A 154 -8.67 -1.16 0.94
C LEU A 154 -9.77 -1.50 1.97
N ASP A 155 -9.94 -2.78 2.30
CA ASP A 155 -10.90 -3.23 3.28
C ASP A 155 -10.55 -2.69 4.69
N GLU A 156 -9.25 -2.66 5.05
CA GLU A 156 -8.76 -2.07 6.30
C GLU A 156 -9.03 -0.55 6.36
N PHE A 157 -8.80 0.18 5.24
CA PHE A 157 -9.11 1.61 5.18
C PHE A 157 -10.61 1.90 5.26
N GLY A 158 -11.46 1.05 4.70
CA GLY A 158 -12.90 1.14 4.88
C GLY A 158 -13.31 1.02 6.36
N SER A 159 -12.71 0.08 7.09
CA SER A 159 -12.92 -0.07 8.53
C SER A 159 -12.38 1.11 9.33
N LEU A 160 -11.22 1.66 8.94
CA LEU A 160 -10.64 2.83 9.58
C LEU A 160 -11.56 4.06 9.43
N ASP A 161 -12.12 4.29 8.25
CA ASP A 161 -13.04 5.41 7.99
C ASP A 161 -14.29 5.33 8.88
N GLU A 162 -14.84 4.12 9.09
CA GLU A 162 -15.95 3.89 10.01
C GLU A 162 -15.55 4.21 11.48
N GLN A 163 -14.35 3.82 11.90
CA GLN A 163 -13.85 4.12 13.25
C GLN A 163 -13.61 5.62 13.47
N ILE A 164 -13.10 6.32 12.45
CA ILE A 164 -12.93 7.77 12.48
C ILE A 164 -14.27 8.46 12.67
N GLN A 165 -15.30 8.06 11.92
CA GLN A 165 -16.62 8.62 12.03
C GLN A 165 -17.23 8.40 13.42
N LYS A 166 -17.11 7.19 13.98
CA LYS A 166 -17.53 6.90 15.34
C LYS A 166 -16.77 7.73 16.38
N THR A 167 -15.49 8.01 16.16
CA THR A 167 -14.68 8.84 17.04
C THR A 167 -15.16 10.29 17.01
N ALA A 168 -15.51 10.82 15.83
CA ALA A 168 -16.08 12.16 15.68
C ALA A 168 -17.42 12.28 16.43
N GLU A 169 -18.33 11.31 16.24
CA GLU A 169 -19.62 11.27 16.93
C GLU A 169 -19.46 11.24 18.46
N LYS A 170 -18.50 10.45 18.95
CA LYS A 170 -18.21 10.38 20.38
C LYS A 170 -17.59 11.67 20.94
N ALA A 171 -16.79 12.38 20.15
CA ALA A 171 -16.28 13.68 20.52
C ALA A 171 -17.40 14.72 20.67
N ASP A 172 -18.40 14.70 19.77
CA ASP A 172 -19.58 15.56 19.85
C ASP A 172 -20.43 15.24 21.11
N GLU A 173 -20.68 13.96 21.40
CA GLU A 173 -21.38 13.53 22.62
C GLU A 173 -20.64 14.01 23.89
N ILE A 174 -19.32 13.93 23.91
CA ILE A 174 -18.51 14.40 25.05
C ILE A 174 -18.64 15.93 25.20
N GLU A 175 -18.65 16.69 24.11
CA GLU A 175 -18.85 18.14 24.14
C GLU A 175 -20.19 18.52 24.78
N GLU A 176 -21.27 17.84 24.39
CA GLU A 176 -22.61 18.02 25.00
C GLU A 176 -22.60 17.73 26.51
N LEU A 177 -21.96 16.61 26.92
CA LEU A 177 -21.83 16.24 28.33
C LEU A 177 -21.03 17.26 29.14
N VAL A 178 -19.96 17.81 28.54
CA VAL A 178 -19.14 18.86 29.16
C VAL A 178 -19.95 20.14 29.37
N THR A 179 -20.77 20.50 28.37
CA THR A 179 -21.65 21.68 28.47
C THR A 179 -22.69 21.49 29.58
N ALA A 180 -23.37 20.36 29.66
CA ALA A 180 -24.31 20.04 30.75
C ALA A 180 -23.63 20.03 32.10
N MET A 181 -22.39 19.55 32.21
CA MET A 181 -21.61 19.56 33.46
C MET A 181 -21.25 20.98 33.90
N ILE A 182 -21.04 21.92 32.97
CA ILE A 182 -20.78 23.35 33.28
C ILE A 182 -22.05 23.96 33.90
N GLU A 183 -23.20 23.74 33.30
CA GLU A 183 -24.50 24.22 33.80
C GLU A 183 -24.80 23.67 35.19
N LEU A 184 -24.58 22.36 35.38
CA LEU A 184 -24.79 21.74 36.71
C LEU A 184 -23.86 22.30 37.78
N ASN A 185 -22.61 22.60 37.47
CA ASN A 185 -21.67 23.22 38.37
C ASN A 185 -22.07 24.65 38.76
N ASP A 186 -22.66 25.42 37.86
CA ASP A 186 -23.17 26.75 38.15
C ASP A 186 -24.35 26.67 39.15
N ASP A 187 -25.27 25.69 38.94
CA ASP A 187 -26.39 25.46 39.84
C ASP A 187 -25.96 24.97 41.23
N ILE A 188 -24.94 24.10 41.30
CA ILE A 188 -24.34 23.71 42.57
C ILE A 188 -23.73 24.91 43.28
N THR A 189 -23.05 25.80 42.55
CA THR A 189 -22.45 27.02 43.14
C THR A 189 -23.52 27.95 43.70
N LYS A 190 -24.63 28.17 42.98
CA LYS A 190 -25.79 28.95 43.44
C LYS A 190 -26.41 28.35 44.72
N SER A 191 -26.62 27.03 44.72
CA SER A 191 -27.17 26.31 45.85
C SER A 191 -26.26 26.39 47.09
N SER A 192 -24.94 26.28 46.89
CA SER A 192 -23.94 26.40 47.96
C SER A 192 -23.94 27.81 48.59
N ASN A 193 -24.08 28.85 47.75
CA ASN A 193 -24.19 30.22 48.23
C ASN A 193 -25.47 30.41 49.07
N SER A 194 -26.61 29.92 48.59
CA SER A 194 -27.89 29.97 49.35
C SER A 194 -27.78 29.20 50.67
N LEU A 195 -27.09 28.08 50.73
CA LEU A 195 -26.85 27.31 51.94
C LEU A 195 -25.99 28.12 52.96
N THR A 196 -25.02 28.87 52.43
CA THR A 196 -24.19 29.78 53.27
C THR A 196 -25.03 30.88 53.88
N ASP A 197 -25.94 31.49 53.10
CA ASP A 197 -26.83 32.55 53.60
C ASP A 197 -27.79 32.01 54.65
N VAL A 198 -28.37 30.82 54.45
CA VAL A 198 -29.24 30.17 55.48
C VAL A 198 -28.46 29.83 56.72
N SER A 199 -27.20 29.38 56.61
CA SER A 199 -26.34 29.08 57.75
C SER A 199 -26.01 30.35 58.59
N ALA A 200 -25.77 31.45 57.89
CA ALA A 200 -25.53 32.75 58.58
C ALA A 200 -26.80 33.25 59.33
N ALA A 201 -27.99 33.14 58.70
CA ALA A 201 -29.27 33.46 59.33
C ALA A 201 -29.56 32.57 60.53
N ASN A 202 -29.28 31.28 60.48
CA ASN A 202 -29.42 30.37 61.62
C ASN A 202 -28.46 30.71 62.77
N ALA A 203 -27.23 31.10 62.49
CA ALA A 203 -26.29 31.55 63.52
C ALA A 203 -26.79 32.79 64.22
N ALA A 204 -27.27 33.78 63.46
CA ALA A 204 -27.86 35.01 64.05
C ALA A 204 -29.10 34.71 64.91
N ALA A 205 -30.01 33.85 64.45
CA ALA A 205 -31.18 33.44 65.23
C ALA A 205 -30.80 32.67 66.51
N THR A 206 -29.73 31.88 66.46
CA THR A 206 -29.19 31.18 67.65
C THR A 206 -28.60 32.15 68.69
N GLU A 207 -27.88 33.19 68.23
CA GLU A 207 -27.36 34.24 69.10
C GLU A 207 -28.50 35.03 69.77
N GLU A 208 -29.56 35.41 69.04
CA GLU A 208 -30.74 36.08 69.56
C GLU A 208 -31.47 35.19 70.57
N MET A 209 -31.62 33.87 70.26
CA MET A 209 -32.21 32.92 71.22
C MET A 209 -31.41 32.77 72.47
N ASN A 210 -30.09 32.78 72.45
CA ASN A 210 -29.24 32.74 73.64
C ASN A 210 -29.41 34.03 74.47
N ALA A 211 -29.44 35.20 73.82
CA ALA A 211 -29.72 36.45 74.53
C ALA A 211 -31.09 36.45 75.24
N ASN A 212 -32.14 35.97 74.59
CA ASN A 212 -33.48 35.81 75.17
C ASN A 212 -33.49 34.83 76.36
N ILE A 213 -32.72 33.73 76.27
CA ILE A 213 -32.56 32.79 77.42
C ILE A 213 -31.86 33.41 78.57
N GLU A 214 -30.80 34.24 78.36
CA GLU A 214 -30.14 35.00 79.43
C GLU A 214 -31.09 36.01 80.14
N GLU A 215 -31.91 36.72 79.30
CA GLU A 215 -32.91 37.64 79.83
C GLU A 215 -33.98 36.93 80.69
N LEU A 216 -34.48 35.77 80.16
CA LEU A 216 -35.44 34.91 80.88
C LEU A 216 -34.83 34.42 82.23
N ASN A 217 -33.57 33.99 82.21
CA ASN A 217 -32.90 33.57 83.46
C ASN A 217 -32.78 34.70 84.51
N ALA A 218 -32.44 35.91 84.03
CA ALA A 218 -32.38 37.08 84.93
C ALA A 218 -33.74 37.45 85.52
N MET A 219 -34.82 37.38 84.67
CA MET A 219 -36.18 37.57 85.15
C MET A 219 -36.61 36.50 86.18
N MET A 220 -36.30 35.22 85.91
CA MET A 220 -36.61 34.13 86.87
C MET A 220 -35.87 34.27 88.18
N HIS A 221 -34.63 34.79 88.18
CA HIS A 221 -33.85 35.08 89.42
C HIS A 221 -34.52 36.20 90.20
N GLY A 222 -34.95 37.27 89.54
CA GLY A 222 -35.70 38.36 90.20
C GLY A 222 -37.05 37.93 90.78
N VAL A 223 -37.79 37.02 90.12
CA VAL A 223 -39.03 36.44 90.65
C VAL A 223 -38.75 35.57 91.91
N SER A 224 -37.63 34.78 91.86
CA SER A 224 -37.21 33.97 93.03
C SER A 224 -36.85 34.83 94.27
N GLU A 225 -36.09 35.92 94.06
CA GLU A 225 -35.79 36.86 95.13
C GLU A 225 -37.04 37.54 95.72
N MET A 226 -37.98 37.91 94.84
CA MET A 226 -39.25 38.47 95.29
C MET A 226 -40.11 37.47 96.14
N ALA A 227 -40.05 36.18 95.73
CA ALA A 227 -40.78 35.12 96.48
C ALA A 227 -40.13 34.78 97.83
N GLU A 228 -38.84 34.95 98.00
CA GLU A 228 -38.15 34.77 99.27
C GLU A 228 -38.42 35.91 100.24
N HIS A 229 -38.83 37.11 99.80
CA HIS A 229 -39.09 38.27 100.62
C HIS A 229 -40.58 38.45 100.96
N MET A 230 -41.46 37.53 100.60
CA MET A 230 -42.87 37.47 101.01
C MET A 230 -43.07 36.43 102.08
#